data_ccba315e31286f9efda4e34cae84bc8a
#
_entry.id   ccba315e31286f9efda4e34cae84bc8a
#
_cell.length_a   1.000
_cell.length_b   1.000
_cell.length_c   1.000
_cell.angle_alpha   90.00
_cell.angle_beta   90.00
_cell.angle_gamma   90.00
#
_symmetry.space_group_name_H-M   'P 1'
#
loop_
_entity.id
_entity.type
_entity.pdbx_description
1 polymer ?
#
loop_
_entity_poly.entity_id
_entity_poly.type
_entity_poly.pdbx_seq_one_letter_code
_entity_poly.pdbx_strand_id
1 'polypeptide(L)'
;MMNQELLLDTFLQNNSLNLLTEAVAAAFACPVLITDNSFHIVSAAAKADYGDAEYRRAVAHSELPLALCTAVMQLQKNADEGQLLPWGEKRLFISVLRCAETELGYVIYSLSGEAPEEKDRLFAEALLAKQFYTERRLGGTVGAEELFCELLDGRFANRSLFELRAGGSFLAHFHPRLVAVID
;
A
#
# COMPACT_ATOMS: atom_id res chain seq x y z
N MET A 1 -10.73 -20.46 8.92
CA MET A 1 -9.39 -21.01 8.59
C MET A 1 -9.14 -20.74 7.12
N MET A 2 -8.11 -19.97 6.81
CA MET A 2 -7.75 -19.57 5.45
C MET A 2 -7.24 -20.80 4.65
N ASN A 3 -7.57 -20.89 3.37
CA ASN A 3 -6.98 -21.88 2.49
C ASN A 3 -5.59 -21.38 2.00
N GLN A 4 -4.53 -21.73 2.76
CA GLN A 4 -3.15 -21.32 2.46
C GLN A 4 -2.65 -21.91 1.13
N GLU A 5 -3.13 -23.11 0.75
CA GLU A 5 -2.77 -23.75 -0.52
C GLU A 5 -3.24 -22.91 -1.70
N LEU A 6 -4.46 -22.38 -1.63
CA LEU A 6 -5.01 -21.54 -2.71
C LEU A 6 -4.18 -20.23 -2.90
N LEU A 7 -3.77 -19.61 -1.80
CA LEU A 7 -2.92 -18.42 -1.88
C LEU A 7 -1.53 -18.74 -2.46
N LEU A 8 -0.95 -19.87 -2.03
CA LEU A 8 0.34 -20.32 -2.54
C LEU A 8 0.26 -20.65 -4.04
N ASP A 9 -0.79 -21.35 -4.47
CA ASP A 9 -1.03 -21.66 -5.87
C ASP A 9 -1.20 -20.37 -6.71
N THR A 10 -1.96 -19.41 -6.20
CA THR A 10 -2.11 -18.09 -6.86
C THR A 10 -0.77 -17.40 -7.01
N PHE A 11 0.06 -17.41 -5.95
CA PHE A 11 1.40 -16.83 -5.99
C PHE A 11 2.33 -17.53 -6.99
N LEU A 12 2.28 -18.87 -7.05
CA LEU A 12 3.14 -19.66 -7.93
C LEU A 12 2.73 -19.57 -9.41
N GLN A 13 1.44 -19.46 -9.68
CA GLN A 13 0.89 -19.49 -11.04
C GLN A 13 0.82 -18.10 -11.68
N ASN A 14 0.66 -17.07 -10.87
CA ASN A 14 0.39 -15.71 -11.34
C ASN A 14 1.42 -14.73 -10.75
N ASN A 15 2.33 -14.24 -11.60
CA ASN A 15 3.28 -13.20 -11.22
C ASN A 15 2.61 -11.81 -11.20
N SER A 16 1.51 -11.65 -10.44
CA SER A 16 0.77 -10.39 -10.35
C SER A 16 0.37 -10.07 -8.92
N LEU A 17 0.84 -8.93 -8.42
CA LEU A 17 0.47 -8.42 -7.11
C LEU A 17 -1.04 -8.20 -7.00
N ASN A 18 -1.68 -7.72 -8.07
CA ASN A 18 -3.11 -7.48 -8.08
C ASN A 18 -3.92 -8.78 -7.89
N LEU A 19 -3.60 -9.84 -8.63
CA LEU A 19 -4.28 -11.14 -8.47
C LEU A 19 -4.06 -11.74 -7.09
N LEU A 20 -2.86 -11.60 -6.54
CA LEU A 20 -2.58 -12.06 -5.18
C LEU A 20 -3.34 -11.23 -4.14
N THR A 21 -3.43 -9.91 -4.32
CA THR A 21 -4.23 -9.04 -3.45
C THR A 21 -5.71 -9.39 -3.49
N GLU A 22 -6.26 -9.71 -4.67
CA GLU A 22 -7.63 -10.21 -4.82
C GLU A 22 -7.85 -11.52 -4.07
N ALA A 23 -6.92 -12.45 -4.19
CA ALA A 23 -6.99 -13.74 -3.48
C ALA A 23 -6.94 -13.54 -1.95
N VAL A 24 -6.10 -12.64 -1.45
CA VAL A 24 -6.03 -12.30 -0.02
C VAL A 24 -7.31 -11.63 0.45
N ALA A 25 -7.84 -10.66 -0.30
CA ALA A 25 -9.10 -9.99 0.02
C ALA A 25 -10.29 -10.97 0.07
N ALA A 26 -10.31 -11.93 -0.85
CA ALA A 26 -11.31 -12.99 -0.86
C ALA A 26 -11.15 -13.95 0.34
N ALA A 27 -9.93 -14.37 0.66
CA ALA A 27 -9.63 -15.29 1.75
C ALA A 27 -9.99 -14.70 3.12
N PHE A 28 -9.75 -13.40 3.34
CA PHE A 28 -10.07 -12.70 4.59
C PHE A 28 -11.46 -12.06 4.59
N ALA A 29 -12.17 -12.12 3.46
CA ALA A 29 -13.48 -11.49 3.27
C ALA A 29 -13.49 -10.00 3.64
N CYS A 30 -12.38 -9.30 3.46
CA CYS A 30 -12.22 -7.87 3.74
C CYS A 30 -11.49 -7.16 2.59
N PRO A 31 -11.75 -5.87 2.37
CA PRO A 31 -10.97 -5.06 1.45
C PRO A 31 -9.51 -4.95 1.88
N VAL A 32 -8.62 -4.99 0.89
CA VAL A 32 -7.17 -4.89 1.08
C VAL A 32 -6.63 -3.76 0.19
N LEU A 33 -5.77 -2.93 0.76
CA LEU A 33 -4.96 -1.95 0.02
C LEU A 33 -3.50 -2.26 0.28
N ILE A 34 -2.69 -2.15 -0.76
CA ILE A 34 -1.24 -2.22 -0.66
C ILE A 34 -0.68 -0.90 -1.16
N THR A 35 0.18 -0.29 -0.35
CA THR A 35 0.87 0.95 -0.73
C THR A 35 2.37 0.75 -0.76
N ASP A 36 3.05 1.61 -1.48
CA ASP A 36 4.48 1.80 -1.32
C ASP A 36 4.81 2.68 -0.09
N ASN A 37 6.10 2.94 0.15
CA ASN A 37 6.58 3.81 1.23
C ASN A 37 6.21 5.28 1.05
N SER A 38 5.76 5.66 -0.15
CA SER A 38 5.28 7.01 -0.47
C SER A 38 3.75 7.13 -0.37
N PHE A 39 3.08 6.09 0.17
CA PHE A 39 1.61 6.00 0.30
C PHE A 39 0.84 5.97 -1.01
N HIS A 40 1.53 5.72 -2.15
CA HIS A 40 0.87 5.43 -3.40
C HIS A 40 0.27 4.03 -3.37
N ILE A 41 -1.00 3.88 -3.76
CA ILE A 41 -1.68 2.58 -3.80
C ILE A 41 -1.20 1.82 -5.04
N VAL A 42 -0.45 0.75 -4.80
CA VAL A 42 0.11 -0.10 -5.86
C VAL A 42 -0.79 -1.30 -6.18
N SER A 43 -1.65 -1.68 -5.25
CA SER A 43 -2.65 -2.72 -5.46
C SER A 43 -3.83 -2.54 -4.52
N ALA A 44 -5.02 -2.89 -4.97
CA ALA A 44 -6.25 -2.78 -4.20
C ALA A 44 -7.24 -3.86 -4.58
N ALA A 45 -7.88 -4.47 -3.60
CA ALA A 45 -8.93 -5.45 -3.84
C ALA A 45 -10.06 -5.33 -2.80
N ALA A 46 -11.29 -5.42 -3.30
CA ALA A 46 -12.50 -5.47 -2.48
C ALA A 46 -13.58 -6.25 -3.23
N LYS A 47 -14.63 -6.68 -2.51
CA LYS A 47 -15.82 -7.22 -3.16
C LYS A 47 -16.45 -6.17 -4.08
N ALA A 48 -17.07 -6.60 -5.18
CA ALA A 48 -17.66 -5.71 -6.18
C ALA A 48 -18.72 -4.75 -5.63
N ASP A 49 -19.42 -5.15 -4.59
CA ASP A 49 -20.47 -4.39 -3.89
C ASP A 49 -19.94 -3.55 -2.70
N TYR A 50 -18.63 -3.47 -2.52
CA TYR A 50 -18.05 -2.71 -1.42
C TYR A 50 -18.35 -1.22 -1.54
N GLY A 51 -19.25 -0.74 -0.68
CA GLY A 51 -19.89 0.57 -0.76
C GLY A 51 -19.10 1.74 -0.16
N ASP A 52 -17.90 1.52 0.36
CA ASP A 52 -17.11 2.55 1.01
C ASP A 52 -16.64 3.64 0.05
N ALA A 53 -17.12 4.86 0.27
CA ALA A 53 -16.78 6.00 -0.58
C ALA A 53 -15.31 6.45 -0.40
N GLU A 54 -14.75 6.35 0.80
CA GLU A 54 -13.35 6.72 1.07
C GLU A 54 -12.39 5.72 0.41
N TYR A 55 -12.67 4.42 0.56
CA TYR A 55 -11.91 3.38 -0.13
C TYR A 55 -11.91 3.60 -1.65
N ARG A 56 -13.10 3.78 -2.24
CA ARG A 56 -13.22 4.00 -3.69
C ARG A 56 -12.51 5.25 -4.16
N ARG A 57 -12.57 6.34 -3.37
CA ARG A 57 -11.84 7.57 -3.68
C ARG A 57 -10.34 7.37 -3.62
N ALA A 58 -9.83 6.71 -2.58
CA ALA A 58 -8.41 6.38 -2.44
C ALA A 58 -7.90 5.57 -3.63
N VAL A 59 -8.63 4.51 -4.02
CA VAL A 59 -8.28 3.67 -5.17
C VAL A 59 -8.33 4.46 -6.48
N ALA A 60 -9.35 5.30 -6.69
CA ALA A 60 -9.50 6.10 -7.91
C ALA A 60 -8.38 7.13 -8.09
N HIS A 61 -7.84 7.65 -6.98
CA HIS A 61 -6.71 8.59 -7.01
C HIS A 61 -5.36 7.91 -6.83
N SER A 62 -5.34 6.60 -6.59
CA SER A 62 -4.14 5.83 -6.26
C SER A 62 -3.36 6.37 -5.06
N GLU A 63 -4.03 7.05 -4.13
CA GLU A 63 -3.42 7.70 -2.96
C GLU A 63 -4.25 7.48 -1.70
N LEU A 64 -3.56 7.31 -0.56
CA LEU A 64 -4.22 7.30 0.74
C LEU A 64 -4.66 8.72 1.15
N PRO A 65 -5.79 8.84 1.88
CA PRO A 65 -6.15 10.11 2.52
C PRO A 65 -5.04 10.59 3.47
N LEU A 66 -4.75 11.91 3.47
CA LEU A 66 -3.67 12.50 4.28
C LEU A 66 -3.78 12.14 5.77
N ALA A 67 -5.00 12.11 6.32
CA ALA A 67 -5.21 11.72 7.71
C ALA A 67 -4.77 10.27 7.97
N LEU A 68 -5.01 9.35 7.03
CA LEU A 68 -4.57 7.96 7.12
C LEU A 68 -3.05 7.85 6.97
N CYS A 69 -2.43 8.59 6.04
CA CYS A 69 -0.98 8.65 5.91
C CYS A 69 -0.32 9.09 7.22
N THR A 70 -0.85 10.15 7.86
CA THR A 70 -0.34 10.63 9.15
C THR A 70 -0.46 9.56 10.24
N ALA A 71 -1.59 8.85 10.29
CA ALA A 71 -1.80 7.77 11.24
C ALA A 71 -0.81 6.60 11.00
N VAL A 72 -0.62 6.18 9.74
CA VAL A 72 0.36 5.13 9.38
C VAL A 72 1.78 5.52 9.78
N MET A 73 2.18 6.78 9.56
CA MET A 73 3.51 7.26 9.97
C MET A 73 3.73 7.23 11.49
N GLN A 74 2.68 7.48 12.27
CA GLN A 74 2.76 7.37 13.73
C GLN A 74 2.91 5.92 14.19
N LEU A 75 2.34 4.96 13.44
CA LEU A 75 2.47 3.54 13.70
C LEU A 75 3.90 3.02 13.44
N GLN A 76 4.61 3.54 12.46
CA GLN A 76 5.96 3.12 12.10
C GLN A 76 6.96 3.07 13.27
N LYS A 77 6.76 3.91 14.26
CA LYS A 77 7.69 4.01 15.41
C LYS A 77 7.63 2.82 16.37
N ASN A 78 6.60 1.96 16.27
CA ASN A 78 6.31 0.94 17.28
C ASN A 78 5.96 -0.46 16.72
N ALA A 79 6.02 -0.70 15.40
CA ALA A 79 5.21 -1.78 14.84
C ALA A 79 5.98 -2.81 14.02
N ASP A 80 6.56 -3.80 14.68
CA ASP A 80 6.87 -5.08 14.03
C ASP A 80 5.62 -5.99 13.89
N GLU A 81 4.53 -5.72 14.62
CA GLU A 81 3.36 -6.63 14.72
C GLU A 81 2.11 -6.18 13.96
N GLY A 82 2.13 -5.03 13.30
CA GLY A 82 0.92 -4.41 12.74
C GLY A 82 0.01 -3.83 13.84
N GLN A 83 -0.85 -2.89 13.48
CA GLN A 83 -1.70 -2.20 14.46
C GLN A 83 -3.12 -2.04 13.96
N LEU A 84 -4.05 -2.10 14.92
CA LEU A 84 -5.46 -1.84 14.71
C LEU A 84 -5.77 -0.37 14.97
N LEU A 85 -6.29 0.31 13.95
CA LEU A 85 -6.64 1.72 13.99
C LEU A 85 -8.16 1.88 13.82
N PRO A 86 -8.87 2.56 14.72
CA PRO A 86 -10.26 2.95 14.48
C PRO A 86 -10.31 4.00 13.35
N TRP A 87 -11.20 3.77 12.37
CA TRP A 87 -11.37 4.66 11.22
C TRP A 87 -12.86 4.82 10.89
N GLY A 88 -13.49 5.87 11.44
CA GLY A 88 -14.93 6.04 11.37
C GLY A 88 -15.67 4.88 12.06
N GLU A 89 -16.57 4.24 11.34
CA GLU A 89 -17.31 3.05 11.82
C GLU A 89 -16.54 1.74 11.64
N LYS A 90 -15.35 1.79 11.05
CA LYS A 90 -14.51 0.63 10.70
C LYS A 90 -13.26 0.57 11.54
N ARG A 91 -12.58 -0.55 11.43
CA ARG A 91 -11.25 -0.75 11.97
C ARG A 91 -10.30 -1.08 10.82
N LEU A 92 -9.21 -0.37 10.75
CA LEU A 92 -8.14 -0.70 9.80
C LEU A 92 -7.06 -1.46 10.55
N PHE A 93 -6.67 -2.60 10.04
CA PHE A 93 -5.46 -3.27 10.49
C PHE A 93 -4.35 -2.97 9.48
N ILE A 94 -3.24 -2.44 9.96
CA ILE A 94 -2.13 -1.94 9.13
C ILE A 94 -0.86 -2.67 9.54
N SER A 95 -0.20 -3.28 8.55
CA SER A 95 1.11 -3.92 8.72
C SER A 95 2.11 -3.33 7.74
N VAL A 96 3.38 -3.32 8.15
CA VAL A 96 4.49 -2.99 7.26
C VAL A 96 4.83 -4.21 6.40
N LEU A 97 4.86 -4.03 5.08
CA LEU A 97 5.34 -5.06 4.16
C LEU A 97 6.86 -4.98 4.05
N ARG A 98 7.53 -6.07 4.46
CA ARG A 98 8.99 -6.20 4.38
C ARG A 98 9.38 -7.45 3.60
N CYS A 99 10.42 -7.32 2.79
CA CYS A 99 11.10 -8.45 2.17
C CYS A 99 12.56 -8.43 2.62
N ALA A 100 12.95 -9.39 3.45
CA ALA A 100 14.19 -9.36 4.22
C ALA A 100 14.30 -8.04 5.02
N GLU A 101 15.40 -7.31 4.90
CA GLU A 101 15.63 -6.04 5.61
C GLU A 101 15.02 -4.81 4.89
N THR A 102 14.33 -5.03 3.75
CA THR A 102 13.80 -3.92 2.94
C THR A 102 12.33 -3.69 3.25
N GLU A 103 11.99 -2.50 3.72
CA GLU A 103 10.61 -2.04 3.80
C GLU A 103 10.12 -1.67 2.40
N LEU A 104 8.97 -2.22 2.00
CA LEU A 104 8.38 -2.03 0.68
C LEU A 104 7.22 -1.04 0.71
N GLY A 105 6.51 -1.00 1.82
CA GLY A 105 5.31 -0.21 2.01
C GLY A 105 4.39 -0.81 3.07
N TYR A 106 3.09 -0.69 2.87
CA TYR A 106 2.09 -1.09 3.86
C TYR A 106 1.00 -1.94 3.23
N VAL A 107 0.47 -2.88 4.02
CA VAL A 107 -0.81 -3.52 3.75
C VAL A 107 -1.85 -3.03 4.75
N ILE A 108 -3.03 -2.71 4.26
CA ILE A 108 -4.14 -2.16 5.03
C ILE A 108 -5.37 -3.02 4.78
N TYR A 109 -5.87 -3.64 5.85
CA TYR A 109 -7.09 -4.44 5.85
C TYR A 109 -8.24 -3.61 6.44
N SER A 110 -9.34 -3.47 5.71
CA SER A 110 -10.55 -2.78 6.20
C SER A 110 -11.49 -3.79 6.84
N LEU A 111 -11.52 -3.81 8.17
CA LEU A 111 -12.22 -4.83 8.94
C LEU A 111 -13.63 -4.38 9.33
N SER A 112 -14.62 -5.20 8.98
CA SER A 112 -16.00 -5.07 9.48
C SER A 112 -16.30 -6.05 10.63
N GLY A 113 -15.38 -6.95 10.95
CA GLY A 113 -15.49 -8.00 11.96
C GLY A 113 -14.19 -8.20 12.73
N GLU A 114 -13.92 -9.44 13.11
CA GLU A 114 -12.65 -9.81 13.75
C GLU A 114 -11.49 -9.73 12.76
N ALA A 115 -10.31 -9.42 13.28
CA ALA A 115 -9.08 -9.47 12.49
C ALA A 115 -8.79 -10.93 12.06
N PRO A 116 -8.16 -11.13 10.90
CA PRO A 116 -7.66 -12.45 10.52
C PRO A 116 -6.74 -13.04 11.59
N GLU A 117 -6.70 -14.37 11.71
CA GLU A 117 -5.74 -15.03 12.58
C GLU A 117 -4.32 -14.60 12.19
N GLU A 118 -3.49 -14.31 13.20
CA GLU A 118 -2.14 -13.79 13.00
C GLU A 118 -1.30 -14.68 12.06
N LYS A 119 -1.35 -15.99 12.25
CA LYS A 119 -0.63 -16.96 11.42
C LYS A 119 -1.02 -16.85 9.94
N ASP A 120 -2.32 -16.74 9.66
CA ASP A 120 -2.83 -16.66 8.29
C ASP A 120 -2.48 -15.31 7.66
N ARG A 121 -2.53 -14.24 8.46
CA ARG A 121 -2.15 -12.90 8.06
C ARG A 121 -0.66 -12.81 7.71
N LEU A 122 0.21 -13.28 8.60
CA LEU A 122 1.66 -13.28 8.37
C LEU A 122 2.05 -14.09 7.12
N PHE A 123 1.37 -15.21 6.88
CA PHE A 123 1.58 -15.99 5.66
C PHE A 123 1.20 -15.18 4.40
N ALA A 124 0.03 -14.56 4.39
CA ALA A 124 -0.42 -13.74 3.27
C ALA A 124 0.52 -12.53 3.03
N GLU A 125 0.92 -11.84 4.10
CA GLU A 125 1.82 -10.69 4.04
C GLU A 125 3.21 -11.08 3.50
N ALA A 126 3.72 -12.25 3.86
CA ALA A 126 4.99 -12.76 3.31
C ALA A 126 4.92 -12.98 1.79
N LEU A 127 3.81 -13.54 1.29
CA LEU A 127 3.60 -13.72 -0.15
C LEU A 127 3.45 -12.37 -0.88
N LEU A 128 2.63 -11.47 -0.32
CA LEU A 128 2.44 -10.13 -0.86
C LEU A 128 3.77 -9.34 -0.91
N ALA A 129 4.54 -9.37 0.16
CA ALA A 129 5.83 -8.70 0.21
C ALA A 129 6.81 -9.27 -0.84
N LYS A 130 6.86 -10.61 -0.98
CA LYS A 130 7.70 -11.26 -1.98
C LYS A 130 7.30 -10.89 -3.39
N GLN A 131 6.00 -10.90 -3.69
CA GLN A 131 5.46 -10.54 -4.99
C GLN A 131 5.75 -9.06 -5.31
N PHE A 132 5.46 -8.15 -4.38
CA PHE A 132 5.71 -6.73 -4.53
C PHE A 132 7.20 -6.44 -4.77
N TYR A 133 8.08 -7.06 -3.99
CA TYR A 133 9.53 -6.92 -4.18
C TYR A 133 9.98 -7.40 -5.57
N THR A 134 9.41 -8.50 -6.05
CA THR A 134 9.73 -9.07 -7.36
C THR A 134 9.30 -8.14 -8.49
N GLU A 135 8.06 -7.64 -8.46
CA GLU A 135 7.56 -6.68 -9.46
C GLU A 135 8.35 -5.38 -9.46
N ARG A 136 8.66 -4.84 -8.28
CA ARG A 136 9.46 -3.62 -8.16
C ARG A 136 10.87 -3.78 -8.73
N ARG A 137 11.49 -4.95 -8.56
CA ARG A 137 12.80 -5.25 -9.17
C ARG A 137 12.73 -5.43 -10.68
N LEU A 138 11.66 -6.00 -11.20
CA LEU A 138 11.48 -6.23 -12.64
C LEU A 138 11.03 -4.95 -13.36
N GLY A 139 10.26 -4.09 -12.66
CA GLY A 139 9.72 -2.83 -13.23
C GLY A 139 10.67 -1.63 -13.19
N GLY A 140 11.87 -1.78 -12.59
CA GLY A 140 12.75 -0.64 -12.35
C GLY A 140 12.32 0.18 -11.11
N THR A 141 13.16 1.12 -10.70
CA THR A 141 12.93 1.99 -9.52
C THR A 141 11.79 2.98 -9.76
N VAL A 142 10.55 2.54 -9.53
CA VAL A 142 9.33 3.34 -9.69
C VAL A 142 9.15 4.23 -8.47
N GLY A 143 9.75 4.96 -7.91
CA GLY A 143 9.42 5.75 -6.71
C GLY A 143 9.68 7.24 -6.88
N ALA A 144 10.94 7.61 -7.09
CA ALA A 144 11.31 9.03 -7.13
C ALA A 144 11.05 9.66 -8.49
N GLU A 145 11.23 8.91 -9.59
CA GLU A 145 10.95 9.39 -10.94
C GLU A 145 9.46 9.60 -11.17
N GLU A 146 8.63 8.65 -10.72
CA GLU A 146 7.18 8.75 -10.83
C GLU A 146 6.65 9.91 -9.98
N LEU A 147 7.11 10.04 -8.73
CA LEU A 147 6.78 11.16 -7.87
C LEU A 147 7.19 12.52 -8.49
N PHE A 148 8.33 12.53 -9.17
CA PHE A 148 8.80 13.72 -9.89
C PHE A 148 7.93 14.03 -11.12
N CYS A 149 7.55 13.02 -11.89
CA CYS A 149 6.62 13.16 -13.02
C CYS A 149 5.25 13.65 -12.55
N GLU A 150 4.70 13.08 -11.47
CA GLU A 150 3.44 13.54 -10.88
C GLU A 150 3.51 15.01 -10.42
N LEU A 151 4.67 15.42 -9.88
CA LEU A 151 4.91 16.82 -9.52
C LEU A 151 4.88 17.73 -10.75
N LEU A 152 5.57 17.34 -11.82
CA LEU A 152 5.60 18.11 -13.08
C LEU A 152 4.22 18.18 -13.74
N ASP A 153 3.46 17.10 -13.69
CA ASP A 153 2.10 17.02 -14.24
C ASP A 153 1.06 17.75 -13.37
N GLY A 154 1.46 18.29 -12.22
CA GLY A 154 0.56 18.98 -11.30
C GLY A 154 -0.50 18.09 -10.66
N ARG A 155 -0.25 16.79 -10.57
CA ARG A 155 -1.24 15.80 -10.06
C ARG A 155 -1.37 15.78 -8.55
N PHE A 156 -0.54 16.51 -7.80
CA PHE A 156 -0.65 16.57 -6.34
C PHE A 156 -1.81 17.45 -5.89
N ALA A 157 -2.69 16.87 -5.08
CA ALA A 157 -3.84 17.58 -4.52
C ALA A 157 -3.42 18.67 -3.52
N ASN A 158 -2.29 18.49 -2.81
CA ASN A 158 -1.75 19.48 -1.89
C ASN A 158 -0.25 19.25 -1.61
N ARG A 159 0.41 20.32 -1.17
CA ARG A 159 1.83 20.34 -0.86
C ARG A 159 2.22 19.39 0.27
N SER A 160 1.38 19.30 1.31
CA SER A 160 1.67 18.45 2.48
C SER A 160 1.72 16.96 2.10
N LEU A 161 0.87 16.52 1.17
CA LEU A 161 0.90 15.14 0.67
C LEU A 161 2.18 14.87 -0.11
N PHE A 162 2.63 15.83 -0.95
CA PHE A 162 3.91 15.71 -1.65
C PHE A 162 5.08 15.62 -0.66
N GLU A 163 5.17 16.52 0.32
CA GLU A 163 6.24 16.54 1.32
C GLU A 163 6.27 15.23 2.13
N LEU A 164 5.10 14.69 2.46
CA LEU A 164 4.97 13.42 3.15
C LEU A 164 5.51 12.26 2.30
N ARG A 165 5.07 12.16 1.05
CA ARG A 165 5.50 11.11 0.10
C ARG A 165 6.96 11.24 -0.27
N ALA A 166 7.47 12.46 -0.38
CA ALA A 166 8.88 12.74 -0.70
C ALA A 166 9.83 12.45 0.47
N GLY A 167 9.31 12.36 1.70
CA GLY A 167 10.13 12.30 2.93
C GLY A 167 11.13 11.15 3.01
N GLY A 168 10.89 10.04 2.29
CA GLY A 168 11.82 8.90 2.18
C GLY A 168 12.66 8.88 0.89
N SER A 169 12.58 9.91 0.06
CA SER A 169 13.28 9.99 -1.23
C SER A 169 14.27 11.13 -1.29
N PHE A 170 15.14 11.16 -2.31
CA PHE A 170 16.04 12.29 -2.55
C PHE A 170 15.28 13.62 -2.76
N LEU A 171 14.01 13.56 -3.17
CA LEU A 171 13.17 14.73 -3.38
C LEU A 171 12.87 15.49 -2.08
N ALA A 172 12.95 14.86 -0.92
CA ALA A 172 12.79 15.51 0.38
C ALA A 172 13.86 16.59 0.63
N HIS A 173 15.03 16.40 0.05
CA HIS A 173 16.18 17.31 0.17
C HIS A 173 16.42 18.13 -1.10
N PHE A 174 15.57 17.95 -2.09
CA PHE A 174 15.70 18.64 -3.37
C PHE A 174 14.99 19.99 -3.33
N HIS A 175 15.78 21.06 -3.45
CA HIS A 175 15.27 22.42 -3.56
C HIS A 175 15.54 22.95 -4.98
N PRO A 176 14.70 22.63 -5.96
CA PRO A 176 14.92 23.09 -7.33
C PRO A 176 14.77 24.62 -7.38
N ARG A 177 15.79 25.30 -7.86
CA ARG A 177 15.73 26.73 -8.14
C ARG A 177 15.19 27.03 -9.53
N LEU A 178 15.29 26.05 -10.43
CA LEU A 178 14.84 26.15 -11.81
C LEU A 178 14.52 24.76 -12.33
N VAL A 179 13.37 24.62 -12.99
CA VAL A 179 13.04 23.44 -13.79
C VAL A 179 12.97 23.91 -15.25
N ALA A 180 13.84 23.36 -16.09
CA ALA A 180 13.82 23.60 -17.53
C ALA A 180 13.23 22.34 -18.20
N VAL A 181 12.16 22.52 -18.97
CA VAL A 181 11.64 21.51 -19.88
C VAL A 181 12.27 21.81 -21.24
N ILE A 182 12.98 20.82 -21.78
CA ILE A 182 13.58 20.92 -23.12
C ILE A 182 12.72 20.01 -24.00
N ASP A 183 12.04 20.63 -25.00
CA ASP A 183 11.30 19.92 -26.03
C ASP A 183 12.24 19.23 -27.04
#